data_3a4053aa03bb8d17c0b52f02b5a465a1
#
_entry.id   3a4053aa03bb8d17c0b52f02b5a465a1
#
_cell.length_a   1.000
_cell.length_b   1.000
_cell.length_c   1.000
_cell.angle_alpha   90.00
_cell.angle_beta   90.00
_cell.angle_gamma   90.00
#
_symmetry.space_group_name_H-M   'P 1'
#
loop_
_entity.id
_entity.type
_entity.pdbx_description
1 polymer ?
#
loop_
_entity_poly.entity_id
_entity_poly.type
_entity_poly.pdbx_seq_one_letter_code
_entity_poly.pdbx_strand_id
1 'polypeptide(L)'
;MAHSIAAGDAAAFERMMRHYNRRLYRLARATLRDRTEAQDALQDAYICAYRAMGSFRGEASLGTWLSRLVLNECFARMRRTVRRENVVPMVSATRHSEAHMIVDETDSPDSAAGRAQIRELLERKVDELPESYRTVFVLRSVEELTVDETAETLGIPEETVRSRHFRARNLLRESLARDLDLAEPGLFEFGGEHCDRVVANVLARILLT
;
A
#
# COMPACT_ATOMS: atom_id res chain seq x y z
N MET A 1 -15.73 16.22 -18.26
CA MET A 1 -15.70 16.09 -16.79
C MET A 1 -15.05 17.30 -16.11
N ALA A 2 -13.76 17.63 -16.33
CA ALA A 2 -13.13 18.79 -15.67
C ALA A 2 -13.88 20.12 -15.93
N HIS A 3 -14.29 20.38 -17.16
CA HIS A 3 -15.04 21.59 -17.52
C HIS A 3 -16.40 21.70 -16.80
N SER A 4 -17.14 20.60 -16.68
CA SER A 4 -18.43 20.56 -15.94
C SER A 4 -18.22 20.84 -14.46
N ILE A 5 -17.15 20.30 -13.86
CA ILE A 5 -16.80 20.54 -12.45
C ILE A 5 -16.42 22.03 -12.24
N ALA A 6 -15.64 22.59 -13.15
CA ALA A 6 -15.28 24.02 -13.11
C ALA A 6 -16.51 24.93 -13.20
N ALA A 7 -17.59 24.48 -13.86
CA ALA A 7 -18.88 25.14 -13.90
C ALA A 7 -19.78 24.91 -12.66
N GLY A 8 -19.28 24.20 -11.63
CA GLY A 8 -19.99 23.97 -10.37
C GLY A 8 -20.82 22.68 -10.32
N ASP A 9 -20.66 21.75 -11.27
CA ASP A 9 -21.38 20.46 -11.25
C ASP A 9 -20.83 19.55 -10.15
N ALA A 10 -21.50 19.56 -8.98
CA ALA A 10 -21.16 18.74 -7.83
C ALA A 10 -21.30 17.23 -8.12
N ALA A 11 -22.26 16.81 -8.96
CA ALA A 11 -22.44 15.42 -9.32
C ALA A 11 -21.29 14.91 -10.21
N ALA A 12 -20.78 15.74 -11.13
CA ALA A 12 -19.58 15.42 -11.90
C ALA A 12 -18.35 15.30 -10.99
N PHE A 13 -18.25 16.15 -9.96
CA PHE A 13 -17.16 16.07 -8.97
C PHE A 13 -17.24 14.79 -8.14
N GLU A 14 -18.44 14.41 -7.66
CA GLU A 14 -18.65 13.14 -6.95
C GLU A 14 -18.23 11.93 -7.79
N ARG A 15 -18.66 11.87 -9.05
CA ARG A 15 -18.24 10.80 -9.97
C ARG A 15 -16.73 10.75 -10.14
N MET A 16 -16.07 11.89 -10.24
CA MET A 16 -14.61 11.98 -10.30
C MET A 16 -13.97 11.44 -9.00
N MET A 17 -14.44 11.86 -7.83
CA MET A 17 -13.93 11.35 -6.54
C MET A 17 -14.07 9.83 -6.47
N ARG A 18 -15.24 9.26 -6.77
CA ARG A 18 -15.47 7.79 -6.75
C ARG A 18 -14.52 7.05 -7.69
N HIS A 19 -14.24 7.62 -8.85
CA HIS A 19 -13.33 7.03 -9.83
C HIS A 19 -11.88 7.01 -9.33
N TYR A 20 -11.42 8.08 -8.69
CA TYR A 20 -10.02 8.22 -8.28
C TYR A 20 -9.73 7.84 -6.82
N ASN A 21 -10.75 7.70 -5.95
CA ASN A 21 -10.60 7.47 -4.51
C ASN A 21 -9.61 6.35 -4.18
N ARG A 22 -9.79 5.17 -4.78
CA ARG A 22 -8.96 3.99 -4.48
C ARG A 22 -7.48 4.26 -4.77
N ARG A 23 -7.19 4.82 -5.94
CA ARG A 23 -5.82 5.14 -6.38
C ARG A 23 -5.18 6.20 -5.49
N LEU A 24 -5.88 7.31 -5.28
CA LEU A 24 -5.36 8.44 -4.52
C LEU A 24 -5.20 8.11 -3.04
N TYR A 25 -6.11 7.32 -2.46
CA TYR A 25 -5.96 6.82 -1.10
C TYR A 25 -4.72 5.93 -0.94
N ARG A 26 -4.47 5.00 -1.88
CA ARG A 26 -3.28 4.14 -1.85
C ARG A 26 -1.99 4.97 -1.92
N LEU A 27 -1.98 6.00 -2.75
CA LEU A 27 -0.86 6.92 -2.85
C LEU A 27 -0.63 7.67 -1.52
N ALA A 28 -1.68 8.23 -0.93
CA ALA A 28 -1.60 8.91 0.37
C ALA A 28 -1.12 7.94 1.47
N ARG A 29 -1.68 6.72 1.53
CA ARG A 29 -1.32 5.69 2.50
C ARG A 29 0.13 5.21 2.34
N ALA A 30 0.59 5.06 1.09
CA ALA A 30 2.00 4.74 0.81
C ALA A 30 2.97 5.84 1.27
N THR A 31 2.53 7.09 1.26
CA THR A 31 3.35 8.23 1.66
C THR A 31 3.34 8.41 3.20
N LEU A 32 2.16 8.43 3.83
CA LEU A 32 1.99 8.79 5.25
C LEU A 32 2.03 7.59 6.21
N ARG A 33 1.86 6.36 5.77
CA ARG A 33 1.74 5.12 6.56
C ARG A 33 0.52 5.06 7.49
N ASP A 34 0.06 6.16 8.02
CA ASP A 34 -1.12 6.24 8.88
C ASP A 34 -2.39 6.34 8.04
N ARG A 35 -3.42 5.54 8.40
CA ARG A 35 -4.68 5.47 7.66
C ARG A 35 -5.52 6.73 7.81
N THR A 36 -5.56 7.28 9.00
CA THR A 36 -6.35 8.49 9.31
C THR A 36 -5.74 9.70 8.62
N GLU A 37 -4.42 9.88 8.77
CA GLU A 37 -3.70 10.96 8.09
C GLU A 37 -3.82 10.87 6.56
N ALA A 38 -3.82 9.64 6.00
CA ALA A 38 -4.00 9.43 4.57
C ALA A 38 -5.42 9.82 4.09
N GLN A 39 -6.46 9.50 4.88
CA GLN A 39 -7.82 9.91 4.58
C GLN A 39 -7.99 11.42 4.65
N ASP A 40 -7.46 12.04 5.68
CA ASP A 40 -7.51 13.49 5.87
C ASP A 40 -6.75 14.23 4.75
N ALA A 41 -5.56 13.73 4.37
CA ALA A 41 -4.80 14.29 3.25
C ALA A 41 -5.57 14.18 1.93
N LEU A 42 -6.27 13.06 1.71
CA LEU A 42 -7.10 12.87 0.52
C LEU A 42 -8.30 13.84 0.51
N GLN A 43 -8.95 14.06 1.65
CA GLN A 43 -10.05 15.03 1.77
C GLN A 43 -9.57 16.45 1.48
N ASP A 44 -8.47 16.89 2.11
CA ASP A 44 -7.88 18.21 1.87
C ASP A 44 -7.48 18.39 0.40
N ALA A 45 -6.88 17.37 -0.20
CA ALA A 45 -6.52 17.38 -1.62
C ALA A 45 -7.75 17.53 -2.54
N TYR A 46 -8.88 16.89 -2.23
CA TYR A 46 -10.12 17.08 -3.01
C TYR A 46 -10.72 18.48 -2.84
N ILE A 47 -10.66 19.05 -1.64
CA ILE A 47 -11.09 20.44 -1.42
C ILE A 47 -10.23 21.40 -2.25
N CYS A 48 -8.90 21.17 -2.26
CA CYS A 48 -7.99 21.93 -3.11
C CYS A 48 -8.29 21.73 -4.60
N ALA A 49 -8.55 20.48 -5.02
CA ALA A 49 -8.90 20.14 -6.40
C ALA A 49 -10.18 20.85 -6.86
N TYR A 50 -11.24 20.84 -6.03
CA TYR A 50 -12.48 21.51 -6.34
C TYR A 50 -12.27 23.02 -6.57
N ARG A 51 -11.53 23.69 -5.68
CA ARG A 51 -11.22 25.11 -5.79
C ARG A 51 -10.34 25.46 -6.98
N ALA A 52 -9.42 24.57 -7.34
CA ALA A 52 -8.44 24.77 -8.41
C ALA A 52 -8.90 24.22 -9.78
N MET A 53 -10.08 23.61 -9.87
CA MET A 53 -10.53 22.94 -11.10
C MET A 53 -10.63 23.89 -12.30
N GLY A 54 -11.00 25.15 -12.08
CA GLY A 54 -11.04 26.17 -13.12
C GLY A 54 -9.67 26.52 -13.72
N SER A 55 -8.58 26.24 -13.00
CA SER A 55 -7.20 26.45 -13.46
C SER A 55 -6.57 25.22 -14.11
N PHE A 56 -7.26 24.09 -14.14
CA PHE A 56 -6.76 22.86 -14.76
C PHE A 56 -6.69 23.01 -16.28
N ARG A 57 -5.46 23.05 -16.83
CA ARG A 57 -5.20 23.29 -18.27
C ARG A 57 -5.13 22.03 -19.12
N GLY A 58 -5.14 20.84 -18.50
CA GLY A 58 -5.03 19.57 -19.22
C GLY A 58 -3.62 19.27 -19.78
N GLU A 59 -2.59 19.95 -19.29
CA GLU A 59 -1.18 19.70 -19.67
C GLU A 59 -0.71 18.33 -19.19
N ALA A 60 -1.27 17.85 -18.10
CA ALA A 60 -1.13 16.48 -17.58
C ALA A 60 -2.49 15.80 -17.54
N SER A 61 -2.50 14.46 -17.37
CA SER A 61 -3.76 13.74 -17.13
C SER A 61 -4.42 14.23 -15.83
N LEU A 62 -5.75 14.19 -15.76
CA LEU A 62 -6.47 14.56 -14.54
C LEU A 62 -6.02 13.71 -13.33
N GLY A 63 -5.74 12.43 -13.56
CA GLY A 63 -5.21 11.53 -12.52
C GLY A 63 -3.82 11.94 -12.02
N THR A 64 -2.92 12.34 -12.91
CA THR A 64 -1.59 12.87 -12.55
C THR A 64 -1.71 14.16 -11.74
N TRP A 65 -2.56 15.08 -12.20
CA TRP A 65 -2.78 16.35 -11.50
C TRP A 65 -3.35 16.14 -10.08
N LEU A 66 -4.36 15.28 -9.94
CA LEU A 66 -4.92 14.91 -8.61
C LEU A 66 -3.87 14.24 -7.72
N SER A 67 -3.06 13.34 -8.29
CA SER A 67 -1.98 12.67 -7.54
C SER A 67 -0.96 13.66 -7.00
N ARG A 68 -0.61 14.70 -7.75
CA ARG A 68 0.25 15.80 -7.29
C ARG A 68 -0.36 16.58 -6.14
N LEU A 69 -1.66 16.88 -6.18
CA LEU A 69 -2.35 17.54 -5.08
C LEU A 69 -2.31 16.70 -3.80
N VAL A 70 -2.59 15.40 -3.90
CA VAL A 70 -2.51 14.47 -2.76
C VAL A 70 -1.09 14.41 -2.19
N LEU A 71 -0.07 14.29 -3.02
CA LEU A 71 1.34 14.27 -2.57
C LEU A 71 1.72 15.58 -1.88
N ASN A 72 1.29 16.72 -2.40
CA ASN A 72 1.56 18.02 -1.78
C ASN A 72 0.97 18.10 -0.37
N GLU A 73 -0.25 17.61 -0.15
CA GLU A 73 -0.88 17.53 1.16
C GLU A 73 -0.14 16.55 2.08
N CYS A 74 0.24 15.39 1.58
CA CYS A 74 1.03 14.42 2.35
C CYS A 74 2.37 15.03 2.81
N PHE A 75 3.12 15.63 1.92
CA PHE A 75 4.40 16.27 2.26
C PHE A 75 4.24 17.48 3.19
N ALA A 76 3.14 18.24 3.04
CA ALA A 76 2.85 19.33 3.97
C ALA A 76 2.60 18.81 5.39
N ARG A 77 1.87 17.69 5.54
CA ARG A 77 1.61 17.03 6.83
C ARG A 77 2.91 16.50 7.44
N MET A 78 3.73 15.79 6.69
CA MET A 78 5.03 15.28 7.14
C MET A 78 5.93 16.41 7.64
N ARG A 79 6.01 17.53 6.92
CA ARG A 79 6.77 18.69 7.39
C ARG A 79 6.23 19.29 8.68
N ARG A 80 4.91 19.29 8.89
CA ARG A 80 4.30 19.76 10.16
C ARG A 80 4.64 18.84 11.33
N THR A 81 4.61 17.51 11.11
CA THR A 81 4.96 16.51 12.13
C THR A 81 6.41 16.67 12.56
N VAL A 82 7.36 16.72 11.63
CA VAL A 82 8.78 16.94 11.92
C VAL A 82 9.01 18.24 12.69
N ARG A 83 8.32 19.33 12.35
CA ARG A 83 8.42 20.58 13.09
C ARG A 83 7.88 20.47 14.51
N ARG A 84 6.78 19.74 14.73
CA ARG A 84 6.21 19.52 16.07
C ARG A 84 7.13 18.65 16.93
N GLU A 85 7.70 17.60 16.38
CA GLU A 85 8.67 16.73 17.08
C GLU A 85 9.96 17.46 17.48
N ASN A 86 10.42 18.40 16.65
CA ASN A 86 11.58 19.25 16.97
C ASN A 86 11.27 20.33 18.05
N VAL A 87 10.00 20.60 18.35
CA VAL A 87 9.56 21.59 19.36
C VAL A 87 9.16 20.95 20.68
N VAL A 88 8.82 19.64 20.68
CA VAL A 88 8.40 18.88 21.88
C VAL A 88 9.21 17.59 21.97
N PRO A 89 10.04 17.37 23.02
CA PRO A 89 10.73 16.09 23.19
C PRO A 89 9.74 14.99 23.59
N MET A 90 9.58 14.02 22.70
CA MET A 90 9.28 12.62 22.94
C MET A 90 8.06 12.21 23.79
N VAL A 91 7.01 11.77 23.12
CA VAL A 91 6.37 10.49 23.44
C VAL A 91 6.03 9.81 22.12
N SER A 92 6.78 8.77 21.79
CA SER A 92 6.54 7.91 20.64
C SER A 92 5.37 6.97 20.98
N ALA A 93 4.17 7.32 20.59
CA ALA A 93 3.01 6.43 20.65
C ALA A 93 2.88 5.71 19.30
N THR A 94 3.35 4.49 19.26
CA THR A 94 3.03 3.52 18.21
C THR A 94 1.53 3.24 18.26
N ARG A 95 0.75 3.96 17.47
CA ARG A 95 -0.68 3.66 17.32
C ARG A 95 -0.82 2.52 16.32
N HIS A 96 -1.11 1.34 16.82
CA HIS A 96 -1.64 0.25 16.02
C HIS A 96 -3.06 0.63 15.61
N SER A 97 -3.27 0.91 14.35
CA SER A 97 -4.59 1.17 13.79
C SER A 97 -5.21 -0.17 13.39
N GLU A 98 -6.31 -0.52 14.01
CA GLU A 98 -7.11 -1.69 13.68
C GLU A 98 -7.61 -1.62 12.23
N ALA A 99 -7.40 -2.71 11.50
CA ALA A 99 -7.78 -2.83 10.10
C ALA A 99 -9.29 -3.03 9.99
N HIS A 100 -10.01 -2.05 9.46
CA HIS A 100 -11.37 -2.27 8.97
C HIS A 100 -11.29 -2.89 7.57
N MET A 101 -11.64 -4.16 7.48
CA MET A 101 -11.69 -4.93 6.24
C MET A 101 -12.89 -4.48 5.40
N ILE A 102 -12.63 -4.04 4.17
CA ILE A 102 -13.64 -4.06 3.12
C ILE A 102 -13.60 -5.47 2.54
N VAL A 103 -14.57 -6.29 2.90
CA VAL A 103 -14.74 -7.66 2.38
C VAL A 103 -15.48 -7.58 1.05
N ASP A 104 -14.89 -8.13 0.00
CA ASP A 104 -15.56 -8.39 -1.27
C ASP A 104 -16.39 -9.68 -1.10
N GLU A 105 -17.70 -9.62 -1.25
CA GLU A 105 -18.69 -10.63 -0.78
C GLU A 105 -18.82 -11.91 -1.65
N THR A 106 -17.84 -12.27 -2.48
CA THR A 106 -18.01 -13.35 -3.47
C THR A 106 -17.26 -14.65 -3.20
N ASP A 107 -16.58 -14.80 -2.05
CA ASP A 107 -15.70 -15.94 -1.81
C ASP A 107 -16.03 -16.73 -0.52
N SER A 108 -15.67 -18.04 -0.54
CA SER A 108 -15.72 -18.92 0.63
C SER A 108 -14.99 -18.29 1.84
N PRO A 109 -15.54 -18.39 3.06
CA PRO A 109 -14.96 -17.76 4.26
C PRO A 109 -13.48 -18.09 4.50
N ASP A 110 -13.05 -19.32 4.27
CA ASP A 110 -11.65 -19.74 4.44
C ASP A 110 -10.70 -19.12 3.43
N SER A 111 -11.14 -19.01 2.17
CA SER A 111 -10.35 -18.37 1.11
C SER A 111 -10.27 -16.84 1.28
N ALA A 112 -11.31 -16.24 1.85
CA ALA A 112 -11.35 -14.82 2.16
C ALA A 112 -10.40 -14.49 3.34
N ALA A 113 -10.39 -15.32 4.39
CA ALA A 113 -9.47 -15.17 5.52
C ALA A 113 -8.01 -15.31 5.11
N GLY A 114 -7.65 -16.32 4.30
CA GLY A 114 -6.29 -16.51 3.78
C GLY A 114 -5.82 -15.32 2.92
N ARG A 115 -6.68 -14.80 2.04
CA ARG A 115 -6.35 -13.59 1.25
C ARG A 115 -6.19 -12.34 2.12
N ALA A 116 -6.99 -12.20 3.20
CA ALA A 116 -6.86 -11.10 4.13
C ALA A 116 -5.51 -11.13 4.85
N GLN A 117 -5.08 -12.30 5.31
CA GLN A 117 -3.77 -12.49 5.96
C GLN A 117 -2.60 -12.19 5.02
N ILE A 118 -2.65 -12.67 3.77
CA ILE A 118 -1.63 -12.38 2.76
C ILE A 118 -1.60 -10.88 2.45
N ARG A 119 -2.76 -10.23 2.33
CA ARG A 119 -2.83 -8.79 2.09
C ARG A 119 -2.21 -8.01 3.24
N GLU A 120 -2.53 -8.37 4.48
CA GLU A 120 -1.97 -7.72 5.67
C GLU A 120 -0.45 -7.90 5.76
N LEU A 121 0.05 -9.11 5.45
CA LEU A 121 1.48 -9.36 5.37
C LEU A 121 2.15 -8.46 4.32
N LEU A 122 1.59 -8.40 3.12
CA LEU A 122 2.12 -7.57 2.03
C LEU A 122 2.08 -6.07 2.40
N GLU A 123 0.98 -5.59 3.01
CA GLU A 123 0.88 -4.19 3.47
C GLU A 123 1.97 -3.87 4.49
N ARG A 124 2.21 -4.75 5.47
CA ARG A 124 3.31 -4.58 6.46
C ARG A 124 4.67 -4.52 5.77
N LYS A 125 4.94 -5.45 4.83
CA LYS A 125 6.21 -5.47 4.10
C LYS A 125 6.42 -4.22 3.23
N VAL A 126 5.38 -3.72 2.62
CA VAL A 126 5.42 -2.45 1.88
C VAL A 126 5.66 -1.27 2.83
N ASP A 127 5.05 -1.28 4.02
CA ASP A 127 5.25 -0.23 5.04
C ASP A 127 6.68 -0.23 5.64
N GLU A 128 7.40 -1.36 5.63
CA GLU A 128 8.81 -1.44 6.02
C GLU A 128 9.74 -0.71 5.04
N LEU A 129 9.33 -0.51 3.78
CA LEU A 129 10.14 0.19 2.80
C LEU A 129 10.37 1.65 3.19
N PRO A 130 11.56 2.23 2.94
CA PRO A 130 11.75 3.66 2.99
C PRO A 130 10.74 4.39 2.09
N GLU A 131 10.26 5.56 2.54
CA GLU A 131 9.18 6.32 1.88
C GLU A 131 9.37 6.48 0.37
N SER A 132 10.56 6.91 -0.05
CA SER A 132 10.85 7.18 -1.45
C SER A 132 10.80 5.92 -2.34
N TYR A 133 11.06 4.74 -1.79
CA TYR A 133 10.95 3.45 -2.48
C TYR A 133 9.51 2.93 -2.46
N ARG A 134 8.83 3.09 -1.33
CA ARG A 134 7.44 2.66 -1.13
C ARG A 134 6.50 3.40 -2.07
N THR A 135 6.60 4.73 -2.14
CA THR A 135 5.76 5.54 -3.03
C THR A 135 5.94 5.17 -4.50
N VAL A 136 7.19 5.00 -4.95
CA VAL A 136 7.48 4.55 -6.32
C VAL A 136 6.97 3.13 -6.55
N PHE A 137 7.12 2.23 -5.59
CA PHE A 137 6.62 0.85 -5.70
C PHE A 137 5.10 0.82 -5.86
N VAL A 138 4.36 1.57 -5.06
CA VAL A 138 2.90 1.61 -5.15
C VAL A 138 2.45 2.18 -6.50
N LEU A 139 3.04 3.29 -6.96
CA LEU A 139 2.68 3.86 -8.26
C LEU A 139 2.98 2.91 -9.43
N ARG A 140 4.13 2.20 -9.40
CA ARG A 140 4.59 1.33 -10.50
C ARG A 140 3.99 -0.07 -10.47
N SER A 141 3.84 -0.70 -9.29
CA SER A 141 3.47 -2.12 -9.16
C SER A 141 2.03 -2.33 -8.74
N VAL A 142 1.40 -1.35 -8.07
CA VAL A 142 0.01 -1.47 -7.60
C VAL A 142 -0.95 -0.66 -8.48
N GLU A 143 -0.53 0.54 -8.90
CA GLU A 143 -1.34 1.43 -9.76
C GLU A 143 -0.94 1.35 -11.24
N GLU A 144 0.06 0.53 -11.58
CA GLU A 144 0.51 0.20 -12.93
C GLU A 144 0.85 1.42 -13.81
N LEU A 145 1.18 2.56 -13.20
CA LEU A 145 1.62 3.74 -13.92
C LEU A 145 2.91 3.47 -14.70
N THR A 146 3.05 4.08 -15.85
CA THR A 146 4.30 4.06 -16.62
C THR A 146 5.44 4.76 -15.86
N VAL A 147 6.69 4.58 -16.31
CA VAL A 147 7.84 5.28 -15.72
C VAL A 147 7.68 6.79 -15.86
N ASP A 148 7.26 7.23 -17.04
CA ASP A 148 7.03 8.64 -17.37
C ASP A 148 5.94 9.25 -16.49
N GLU A 149 4.76 8.63 -16.41
CA GLU A 149 3.66 9.08 -15.53
C GLU A 149 4.07 9.14 -14.06
N THR A 150 4.88 8.16 -13.61
CA THR A 150 5.40 8.14 -12.24
C THR A 150 6.40 9.28 -12.01
N ALA A 151 7.31 9.49 -12.96
CA ALA A 151 8.28 10.58 -12.95
C ALA A 151 7.58 11.93 -12.90
N GLU A 152 6.59 12.11 -13.77
CA GLU A 152 5.75 13.30 -13.82
C GLU A 152 4.98 13.53 -12.51
N THR A 153 4.37 12.46 -11.95
CA THR A 153 3.60 12.53 -10.71
C THR A 153 4.48 12.93 -9.52
N LEU A 154 5.69 12.36 -9.42
CA LEU A 154 6.61 12.59 -8.29
C LEU A 154 7.54 13.78 -8.50
N GLY A 155 7.63 14.36 -9.71
CA GLY A 155 8.56 15.42 -10.05
C GLY A 155 10.02 14.99 -9.97
N ILE A 156 10.35 13.75 -10.33
CA ILE A 156 11.70 13.16 -10.31
C ILE A 156 12.08 12.61 -11.67
N PRO A 157 13.38 12.51 -12.00
CA PRO A 157 13.82 11.91 -13.27
C PRO A 157 13.36 10.45 -13.41
N GLU A 158 13.06 10.02 -14.64
CA GLU A 158 12.68 8.65 -14.96
C GLU A 158 13.71 7.61 -14.51
N GLU A 159 15.01 7.91 -14.63
CA GLU A 159 16.07 7.05 -14.15
C GLU A 159 16.00 6.83 -12.64
N THR A 160 15.62 7.88 -11.89
CA THR A 160 15.37 7.78 -10.45
C THR A 160 14.18 6.88 -10.15
N VAL A 161 13.12 6.93 -10.96
CA VAL A 161 11.97 6.01 -10.85
C VAL A 161 12.41 4.57 -11.07
N ARG A 162 13.17 4.29 -12.15
CA ARG A 162 13.67 2.95 -12.47
C ARG A 162 14.54 2.39 -11.34
N SER A 163 15.49 3.18 -10.86
CA SER A 163 16.41 2.76 -9.79
C SER A 163 15.70 2.54 -8.45
N ARG A 164 14.79 3.44 -8.06
CA ARG A 164 13.99 3.28 -6.84
C ARG A 164 13.05 2.08 -6.92
N HIS A 165 12.39 1.88 -8.05
CA HIS A 165 11.51 0.73 -8.25
C HIS A 165 12.28 -0.59 -8.17
N PHE A 166 13.45 -0.68 -8.80
CA PHE A 166 14.32 -1.85 -8.71
C PHE A 166 14.74 -2.15 -7.26
N ARG A 167 15.19 -1.14 -6.53
CA ARG A 167 15.58 -1.28 -5.12
C ARG A 167 14.41 -1.68 -4.23
N ALA A 168 13.24 -1.08 -4.43
CA ALA A 168 12.03 -1.43 -3.69
C ALA A 168 11.68 -2.92 -3.86
N ARG A 169 11.71 -3.42 -5.10
CA ARG A 169 11.45 -4.84 -5.38
C ARG A 169 12.46 -5.78 -4.74
N ASN A 170 13.74 -5.41 -4.73
CA ASN A 170 14.78 -6.22 -4.10
C ASN A 170 14.61 -6.26 -2.57
N LEU A 171 14.38 -5.10 -1.92
CA LEU A 171 14.13 -5.03 -0.48
C LEU A 171 12.90 -5.87 -0.08
N LEU A 172 11.81 -5.80 -0.85
CA LEU A 172 10.62 -6.61 -0.59
C LEU A 172 10.91 -8.11 -0.76
N ARG A 173 11.64 -8.49 -1.81
CA ARG A 173 12.02 -9.89 -2.02
C ARG A 173 12.87 -10.43 -0.86
N GLU A 174 13.87 -9.68 -0.44
CA GLU A 174 14.71 -10.03 0.70
C GLU A 174 13.93 -10.11 2.02
N SER A 175 12.97 -9.20 2.23
CA SER A 175 12.13 -9.20 3.43
C SER A 175 11.18 -10.40 3.44
N LEU A 176 10.57 -10.74 2.30
CA LEU A 176 9.69 -11.91 2.18
C LEU A 176 10.47 -13.23 2.26
N ALA A 177 11.67 -13.31 1.69
CA ALA A 177 12.52 -14.49 1.79
C ALA A 177 12.87 -14.80 3.24
N ARG A 178 13.23 -13.79 4.03
CA ARG A 178 13.49 -13.97 5.47
C ARG A 178 12.29 -14.53 6.24
N ASP A 179 11.08 -14.11 5.91
CA ASP A 179 9.88 -14.64 6.56
C ASP A 179 9.61 -16.10 6.13
N LEU A 180 9.92 -16.46 4.89
CA LEU A 180 9.83 -17.84 4.41
C LEU A 180 10.89 -18.73 5.08
N ASP A 181 12.13 -18.27 5.18
CA ASP A 181 13.21 -19.00 5.87
C ASP A 181 12.88 -19.27 7.36
N LEU A 182 12.17 -18.33 8.01
CA LEU A 182 11.68 -18.52 9.38
C LEU A 182 10.51 -19.52 9.47
N ALA A 183 9.77 -19.72 8.39
CA ALA A 183 8.67 -20.68 8.31
C ALA A 183 9.13 -22.08 7.86
N GLU A 184 10.33 -22.19 7.29
CA GLU A 184 10.89 -23.43 6.72
C GLU A 184 11.08 -24.57 7.73
N PRO A 185 11.44 -24.37 9.02
CA PRO A 185 11.59 -25.46 9.99
C PRO A 185 10.35 -26.33 10.18
N GLY A 186 9.17 -25.86 9.82
CA GLY A 186 7.92 -26.61 9.88
C GLY A 186 7.44 -27.19 8.54
N LEU A 187 8.17 -26.94 7.44
CA LEU A 187 7.74 -27.42 6.12
C LEU A 187 7.98 -28.93 5.99
N PHE A 188 6.91 -29.70 5.75
CA PHE A 188 6.94 -31.17 5.70
C PHE A 188 7.42 -31.83 7.00
N GLU A 189 7.21 -31.17 8.15
CA GLU A 189 7.57 -31.71 9.45
C GLU A 189 6.95 -33.11 9.64
N PHE A 190 7.81 -34.11 9.83
CA PHE A 190 7.43 -35.49 10.07
C PHE A 190 8.05 -35.96 11.40
N GLY A 191 7.23 -35.94 12.45
CA GLY A 191 7.69 -36.32 13.80
C GLY A 191 6.53 -36.72 14.71
N GLY A 192 6.82 -36.99 15.96
CA GLY A 192 5.84 -37.32 16.97
C GLY A 192 4.98 -38.53 16.61
N GLU A 193 3.66 -38.43 16.86
CA GLU A 193 2.69 -39.53 16.63
C GLU A 193 2.67 -40.07 15.20
N HIS A 194 3.00 -39.26 14.17
CA HIS A 194 3.04 -39.72 12.79
C HIS A 194 4.23 -40.63 12.53
N CYS A 195 5.38 -40.29 13.08
CA CYS A 195 6.58 -41.13 13.03
C CYS A 195 6.34 -42.44 13.76
N ASP A 196 5.82 -42.38 14.99
CA ASP A 196 5.55 -43.54 15.83
C ASP A 196 4.55 -44.52 15.19
N ARG A 197 3.52 -43.97 14.51
CA ARG A 197 2.53 -44.76 13.76
C ARG A 197 3.15 -45.51 12.60
N VAL A 198 4.06 -44.88 11.86
CA VAL A 198 4.75 -45.54 10.74
C VAL A 198 5.65 -46.64 11.27
N VAL A 199 6.42 -46.39 12.33
CA VAL A 199 7.29 -47.39 12.97
C VAL A 199 6.44 -48.59 13.46
N ALA A 200 5.37 -48.33 14.18
CA ALA A 200 4.49 -49.38 14.69
C ALA A 200 3.89 -50.24 13.55
N ASN A 201 3.42 -49.62 12.50
CA ASN A 201 2.85 -50.32 11.36
C ASN A 201 3.88 -51.17 10.59
N VAL A 202 5.10 -50.69 10.46
CA VAL A 202 6.21 -51.45 9.84
C VAL A 202 6.58 -52.64 10.67
N LEU A 203 6.79 -52.46 11.98
CA LEU A 203 7.14 -53.52 12.91
C LEU A 203 6.05 -54.61 12.97
N ALA A 204 4.77 -54.22 13.00
CA ALA A 204 3.66 -55.18 12.98
C ALA A 204 3.66 -56.06 11.71
N ARG A 205 4.06 -55.52 10.57
CA ARG A 205 4.14 -56.27 9.29
C ARG A 205 5.34 -57.20 9.24
N ILE A 206 6.49 -56.80 9.81
CA ILE A 206 7.71 -57.59 9.79
C ILE A 206 7.62 -58.75 10.78
N LEU A 207 6.96 -58.55 11.94
CA LEU A 207 6.82 -59.58 12.99
C LEU A 207 5.70 -60.61 12.72
N LEU A 208 4.85 -60.35 11.72
CA LEU A 208 3.78 -61.26 11.25
C LEU A 208 4.21 -62.14 10.06
N THR A 209 5.47 -61.99 9.60
CA THR A 209 6.07 -62.81 8.52
C THR A 209 7.06 -63.77 9.12
#